data_7d904a468989ce04e301807b66699ba2
#
_entry.id   7d904a468989ce04e301807b66699ba2
#
_cell.length_a   1.000
_cell.length_b   1.000
_cell.length_c   1.000
_cell.angle_alpha   90.00
_cell.angle_beta   90.00
_cell.angle_gamma   90.00
#
_symmetry.space_group_name_H-M   'P 1'
#
loop_
_entity.id
_entity.type
_entity.pdbx_description
1 polymer ?
#
loop_
_entity_poly.entity_id
_entity_poly.type
_entity_poly.pdbx_seq_one_letter_code
_entity_poly.pdbx_strand_id
1 'polypeptide(L)'
;MAKSVREVLNRAFEGLPTYRATFADLNAPSGLVVTLKGAIGMVIRVKTVHVDVPAANQTPLMIRKYSTAESGGTPGTAGQRVPLDSNSAAARATLAVYTAAATAGTLIGEVFEDDIFTVDNDAYRGDRVHEEFGKGDGCESLILRTAAETMGIVLGAGSNPLNGYIEWTEEPAVADPTPNI
;
A
#
# COMPACT_ATOMS: atom_id res chain seq x y z
N MET A 1 30.02 22.47 12.09
CA MET A 1 29.65 21.93 10.78
C MET A 1 28.11 21.94 10.68
N ALA A 2 27.59 22.64 9.69
CA ALA A 2 26.14 22.63 9.44
C ALA A 2 25.72 21.26 8.88
N LYS A 3 24.75 20.62 9.49
CA LYS A 3 24.16 19.39 8.95
C LYS A 3 23.49 19.72 7.62
N SER A 4 23.63 18.85 6.64
CA SER A 4 22.94 19.04 5.36
C SER A 4 21.42 19.00 5.58
N VAL A 5 20.65 19.73 4.78
CA VAL A 5 19.17 19.70 4.80
C VAL A 5 18.66 18.27 4.69
N ARG A 6 19.36 17.43 3.95
CA ARG A 6 19.09 15.99 3.78
C ARG A 6 19.20 15.20 5.09
N GLU A 7 20.22 15.48 5.92
CA GLU A 7 20.41 14.82 7.22
C GLU A 7 19.32 15.20 8.22
N VAL A 8 18.86 16.45 8.15
CA VAL A 8 17.74 16.93 8.99
C VAL A 8 16.44 16.32 8.55
N LEU A 9 16.18 16.21 7.25
CA LEU A 9 14.97 15.58 6.70
C LEU A 9 14.94 14.07 7.00
N ASN A 10 16.03 13.35 6.79
CA ASN A 10 16.06 11.92 7.11
C ASN A 10 15.78 11.65 8.59
N ARG A 11 16.33 12.45 9.51
CA ARG A 11 16.03 12.33 10.95
C ARG A 11 14.58 12.67 11.29
N ALA A 12 13.96 13.61 10.58
CA ALA A 12 12.55 13.92 10.79
C ALA A 12 11.63 12.74 10.43
N PHE A 13 12.05 11.87 9.51
CA PHE A 13 11.29 10.68 9.11
C PHE A 13 11.66 9.41 9.90
N GLU A 14 12.83 9.34 10.51
CA GLU A 14 13.26 8.20 11.33
C GLU A 14 12.46 8.01 12.62
N GLY A 15 11.70 9.02 13.03
CA GLY A 15 10.85 8.98 14.23
C GLY A 15 9.35 8.82 13.96
N LEU A 16 8.92 8.67 12.71
CA LEU A 16 7.48 8.51 12.42
C LEU A 16 7.02 7.09 12.74
N PRO A 17 5.84 6.94 13.37
CA PRO A 17 5.25 5.63 13.60
C PRO A 17 5.14 4.86 12.28
N THR A 18 5.73 3.68 12.25
CA THR A 18 5.67 2.77 11.11
C THR A 18 4.76 1.61 11.44
N TYR A 19 3.90 1.26 10.52
CA TYR A 19 2.90 0.21 10.65
C TYR A 19 3.08 -0.82 9.55
N ARG A 20 2.67 -2.05 9.86
CA ARG A 20 2.56 -3.13 8.87
C ARG A 20 1.20 -3.80 9.02
N ALA A 21 0.60 -4.16 7.91
CA ALA A 21 -0.53 -5.07 7.88
C ALA A 21 -0.30 -6.15 6.82
N THR A 22 -0.68 -7.37 7.17
CA THR A 22 -0.51 -8.54 6.32
C THR A 22 -1.85 -8.99 5.74
N PHE A 23 -1.80 -9.68 4.62
CA PHE A 23 -2.89 -10.47 4.07
C PHE A 23 -2.33 -11.84 3.65
N ALA A 24 -3.09 -12.89 3.86
CA ALA A 24 -2.68 -14.25 3.55
C ALA A 24 -3.85 -15.04 2.98
N ASP A 25 -3.52 -15.99 2.10
CA ASP A 25 -4.46 -16.89 1.46
C ASP A 25 -5.67 -16.18 0.84
N LEU A 26 -5.42 -14.94 0.36
CA LEU A 26 -6.43 -14.14 -0.30
C LEU A 26 -6.69 -14.72 -1.70
N ASN A 27 -7.67 -15.59 -1.79
CA ASN A 27 -8.11 -16.13 -3.07
C ASN A 27 -9.01 -15.11 -3.76
N ALA A 28 -8.38 -14.16 -4.44
CA ALA A 28 -9.05 -13.01 -5.02
C ALA A 28 -9.27 -13.19 -6.52
N PRO A 29 -10.44 -12.77 -7.02
CA PRO A 29 -10.69 -12.67 -8.46
C PRO A 29 -9.90 -11.51 -9.07
N SER A 30 -9.96 -11.37 -10.40
CA SER A 30 -9.47 -10.16 -11.07
C SER A 30 -10.15 -8.89 -10.55
N GLY A 31 -9.41 -7.79 -10.51
CA GLY A 31 -9.86 -6.48 -10.07
C GLY A 31 -9.21 -5.99 -8.78
N LEU A 32 -9.80 -5.03 -8.11
CA LEU A 32 -9.30 -4.43 -6.87
C LEU A 32 -9.49 -5.37 -5.68
N VAL A 33 -8.41 -5.85 -5.12
CA VAL A 33 -8.43 -6.93 -4.10
C VAL A 33 -7.88 -6.55 -2.74
N VAL A 34 -6.97 -5.56 -2.70
CA VAL A 34 -6.45 -5.00 -1.44
C VAL A 34 -6.46 -3.49 -1.54
N THR A 35 -6.86 -2.80 -0.48
CA THR A 35 -6.79 -1.34 -0.40
C THR A 35 -6.20 -0.88 0.92
N LEU A 36 -5.36 0.15 0.85
CA LEU A 36 -4.95 0.96 1.99
C LEU A 36 -5.61 2.33 1.84
N LYS A 37 -6.46 2.70 2.79
CA LYS A 37 -7.13 4.00 2.85
C LYS A 37 -6.39 4.98 3.71
N GLY A 38 -6.36 6.24 3.29
CA GLY A 38 -5.93 7.33 4.12
C GLY A 38 -6.80 7.53 5.37
N ALA A 39 -6.42 8.48 6.21
CA ALA A 39 -7.14 8.80 7.44
C ALA A 39 -7.31 10.31 7.60
N ILE A 40 -8.42 10.72 8.24
CA ILE A 40 -8.71 12.14 8.50
C ILE A 40 -7.60 12.75 9.35
N GLY A 41 -7.06 13.88 8.90
CA GLY A 41 -6.03 14.64 9.61
C GLY A 41 -4.66 13.93 9.65
N MET A 42 -4.43 12.98 8.76
CA MET A 42 -3.16 12.27 8.65
C MET A 42 -2.65 12.31 7.21
N VAL A 43 -1.33 12.30 7.09
CA VAL A 43 -0.61 11.98 5.86
C VAL A 43 -0.07 10.57 6.00
N ILE A 44 -0.47 9.70 5.09
CA ILE A 44 -0.02 8.31 5.05
C ILE A 44 1.02 8.19 3.95
N ARG A 45 2.22 7.73 4.31
CA ARG A 45 3.28 7.47 3.33
C ARG A 45 3.49 5.98 3.23
N VAL A 46 3.13 5.40 2.11
CA VAL A 46 3.41 4.00 1.80
C VAL A 46 4.91 3.85 1.60
N LYS A 47 5.50 2.90 2.30
CA LYS A 47 6.94 2.59 2.24
C LYS A 47 7.20 1.36 1.40
N THR A 48 6.44 0.30 1.63
CA THR A 48 6.66 -0.98 0.98
C THR A 48 5.34 -1.65 0.68
N VAL A 49 5.23 -2.20 -0.50
CA VAL A 49 4.21 -3.16 -0.88
C VAL A 49 4.91 -4.45 -1.27
N HIS A 50 4.59 -5.53 -0.57
CA HIS A 50 5.12 -6.85 -0.85
C HIS A 50 3.97 -7.80 -1.13
N VAL A 51 4.05 -8.48 -2.26
CA VAL A 51 3.05 -9.46 -2.70
C VAL A 51 3.76 -10.71 -3.18
N ASP A 52 3.40 -11.85 -2.59
CA ASP A 52 3.77 -13.18 -3.04
C ASP A 52 2.57 -13.84 -3.71
N VAL A 53 2.79 -14.43 -4.86
CA VAL A 53 1.80 -15.23 -5.59
C VAL A 53 2.33 -16.67 -5.68
N PRO A 54 1.92 -17.54 -4.76
CA PRO A 54 2.52 -18.88 -4.62
C PRO A 54 2.23 -19.83 -5.79
N ALA A 55 1.17 -19.58 -6.55
CA ALA A 55 0.85 -20.36 -7.73
C ALA A 55 0.20 -19.40 -8.75
N ALA A 56 0.93 -19.00 -9.77
CA ALA A 56 0.40 -18.07 -10.76
C ALA A 56 0.31 -18.72 -12.14
N ASN A 57 -0.86 -18.61 -12.73
CA ASN A 57 -0.91 -18.34 -14.16
C ASN A 57 -0.48 -16.89 -14.35
N GLN A 58 0.12 -16.53 -15.49
CA GLN A 58 0.47 -15.15 -15.79
C GLN A 58 -0.67 -14.20 -15.41
N THR A 59 -0.40 -13.29 -14.48
CA THR A 59 -1.40 -12.37 -13.95
C THR A 59 -0.78 -11.00 -13.80
N PRO A 60 -1.27 -9.99 -14.52
CA PRO A 60 -0.87 -8.61 -14.27
C PRO A 60 -1.22 -8.20 -12.84
N LEU A 61 -0.22 -7.68 -12.12
CA LEU A 61 -0.40 -7.05 -10.82
C LEU A 61 -0.09 -5.57 -10.94
N MET A 62 -1.03 -4.75 -10.53
CA MET A 62 -0.92 -3.30 -10.60
C MET A 62 -1.09 -2.69 -9.22
N ILE A 63 -0.28 -1.68 -8.92
CA ILE A 63 -0.49 -0.79 -7.77
C ILE A 63 -1.01 0.53 -8.28
N ARG A 64 -2.19 0.93 -7.85
CA ARG A 64 -2.90 2.12 -8.34
C ARG A 64 -3.26 3.07 -7.21
N LYS A 65 -3.24 4.36 -7.50
CA LYS A 65 -3.73 5.41 -6.60
C LYS A 65 -5.08 5.94 -7.08
N TYR A 66 -6.01 6.12 -6.12
CA TYR A 66 -7.36 6.63 -6.37
C TYR A 66 -7.63 7.85 -5.49
N SER A 67 -8.42 8.80 -6.02
CA SER A 67 -8.85 10.01 -5.30
C SER A 67 -10.12 9.80 -4.45
N THR A 68 -10.85 8.73 -4.73
CA THR A 68 -12.05 8.34 -3.98
C THR A 68 -11.95 6.92 -3.47
N ALA A 69 -12.66 6.64 -2.39
CA ALA A 69 -12.71 5.30 -1.83
C ALA A 69 -13.40 4.31 -2.79
N GLU A 70 -13.02 3.06 -2.67
CA GLU A 70 -13.69 1.94 -3.31
C GLU A 70 -15.08 1.70 -2.72
N SER A 71 -15.91 0.93 -3.44
CA SER A 71 -17.24 0.52 -3.00
C SER A 71 -17.54 -0.92 -3.37
N GLY A 72 -18.49 -1.53 -2.68
CA GLY A 72 -18.88 -2.92 -2.94
C GLY A 72 -17.76 -3.91 -2.62
N GLY A 73 -17.78 -5.04 -3.33
CA GLY A 73 -16.88 -6.15 -3.05
C GLY A 73 -17.36 -7.01 -1.87
N THR A 74 -16.79 -8.20 -1.73
CA THR A 74 -17.00 -9.04 -0.55
C THR A 74 -15.80 -8.93 0.36
N PRO A 75 -15.95 -8.38 1.58
CA PRO A 75 -14.82 -8.26 2.50
C PRO A 75 -14.22 -9.62 2.86
N GLY A 76 -12.90 -9.68 2.85
CA GLY A 76 -12.11 -10.77 3.42
C GLY A 76 -11.56 -10.37 4.79
N THR A 77 -10.72 -11.24 5.36
CA THR A 77 -10.06 -10.98 6.63
C THR A 77 -8.71 -10.33 6.39
N ALA A 78 -8.58 -9.04 6.68
CA ALA A 78 -7.29 -8.37 6.71
C ALA A 78 -6.54 -8.73 7.99
N GLY A 79 -5.21 -8.81 7.90
CA GLY A 79 -4.35 -8.91 9.08
C GLY A 79 -4.45 -7.67 9.97
N GLN A 80 -4.00 -7.82 11.20
CA GLN A 80 -3.94 -6.69 12.12
C GLN A 80 -2.95 -5.63 11.61
N ARG A 81 -3.27 -4.37 11.84
CA ARG A 81 -2.38 -3.24 11.60
C ARG A 81 -1.48 -3.08 12.81
N VAL A 82 -0.27 -3.56 12.70
CA VAL A 82 0.68 -3.64 13.82
C VAL A 82 1.66 -2.49 13.74
N PRO A 83 1.82 -1.67 14.79
CA PRO A 83 2.93 -0.74 14.86
C PRO A 83 4.25 -1.52 14.99
N LEU A 84 5.28 -1.10 14.28
CA LEU A 84 6.61 -1.73 14.38
C LEU A 84 7.35 -1.31 15.66
N ASP A 85 6.97 -0.16 16.24
CA ASP A 85 7.35 0.22 17.60
C ASP A 85 6.13 0.07 18.52
N SER A 86 6.24 -0.77 19.55
CA SER A 86 5.17 -1.05 20.51
C SER A 86 4.69 0.18 21.30
N ASN A 87 5.48 1.25 21.35
CA ASN A 87 5.11 2.51 21.98
C ASN A 87 4.27 3.42 21.09
N SER A 88 4.15 3.08 19.79
CA SER A 88 3.34 3.85 18.86
C SER A 88 1.84 3.62 19.09
N ALA A 89 1.04 4.66 18.86
CA ALA A 89 -0.42 4.55 18.88
C ALA A 89 -0.92 3.58 17.79
N ALA A 90 -2.16 3.12 17.90
CA ALA A 90 -2.78 2.29 16.88
C ALA A 90 -2.88 3.02 15.53
N ALA A 91 -2.68 2.28 14.44
CA ALA A 91 -2.77 2.82 13.07
C ALA A 91 -4.15 3.42 12.79
N ARG A 92 -4.16 4.57 12.15
CA ARG A 92 -5.37 5.29 11.71
C ARG A 92 -5.76 4.95 10.27
N ALA A 93 -4.80 4.68 9.39
CA ALA A 93 -5.07 4.16 8.06
C ALA A 93 -5.80 2.81 8.15
N THR A 94 -6.60 2.48 7.15
CA THR A 94 -7.38 1.25 7.13
C THR A 94 -6.96 0.36 5.96
N LEU A 95 -6.60 -0.88 6.26
CA LEU A 95 -6.42 -1.92 5.26
C LEU A 95 -7.73 -2.68 5.09
N ALA A 96 -8.17 -2.86 3.84
CA ALA A 96 -9.25 -3.77 3.49
C ALA A 96 -8.76 -4.77 2.44
N VAL A 97 -9.27 -5.99 2.52
CA VAL A 97 -9.05 -7.06 1.54
C VAL A 97 -10.40 -7.58 1.04
N TYR A 98 -10.44 -8.10 -0.18
CA TYR A 98 -11.68 -8.50 -0.83
C TYR A 98 -11.54 -9.90 -1.43
N THR A 99 -12.48 -10.79 -1.11
CA THR A 99 -12.62 -12.11 -1.72
C THR A 99 -13.45 -12.08 -3.01
N ALA A 100 -14.22 -11.01 -3.22
CA ALA A 100 -14.78 -10.64 -4.51
C ALA A 100 -14.40 -9.17 -4.74
N ALA A 101 -13.83 -8.86 -5.91
CA ALA A 101 -13.26 -7.55 -6.20
C ALA A 101 -14.20 -6.39 -5.88
N ALA A 102 -13.67 -5.36 -5.25
CA ALA A 102 -14.37 -4.10 -5.05
C ALA A 102 -14.39 -3.28 -6.34
N THR A 103 -15.40 -2.41 -6.46
CA THR A 103 -15.41 -1.37 -7.49
C THR A 103 -14.43 -0.29 -7.08
N ALA A 104 -13.42 -0.07 -7.91
CA ALA A 104 -12.41 0.96 -7.67
C ALA A 104 -13.00 2.36 -7.66
N GLY A 105 -12.39 3.24 -6.89
CA GLY A 105 -12.67 4.67 -6.92
C GLY A 105 -12.16 5.35 -8.19
N THR A 106 -12.17 6.68 -8.21
CA THR A 106 -11.66 7.47 -9.33
C THR A 106 -10.14 7.37 -9.40
N LEU A 107 -9.63 6.80 -10.49
CA LEU A 107 -8.19 6.60 -10.69
C LEU A 107 -7.45 7.93 -10.82
N ILE A 108 -6.39 8.10 -10.04
CA ILE A 108 -5.39 9.17 -10.22
C ILE A 108 -4.31 8.69 -11.20
N GLY A 109 -3.81 7.49 -10.99
CA GLY A 109 -2.77 6.91 -11.84
C GLY A 109 -2.32 5.53 -11.38
N GLU A 110 -1.58 4.91 -12.26
CA GLU A 110 -0.89 3.65 -12.00
C GLU A 110 0.52 3.96 -11.50
N VAL A 111 0.90 3.33 -10.42
CA VAL A 111 2.17 3.56 -9.73
C VAL A 111 3.17 2.46 -10.08
N PHE A 112 2.65 1.26 -10.30
CA PHE A 112 3.43 0.08 -10.63
C PHE A 112 2.55 -0.91 -11.41
N GLU A 113 3.13 -1.55 -12.42
CA GLU A 113 2.55 -2.68 -13.14
C GLU A 113 3.64 -3.68 -13.48
N ASP A 114 3.40 -4.94 -13.21
CA ASP A 114 4.25 -6.04 -13.63
C ASP A 114 3.40 -7.29 -13.89
N ASP A 115 3.88 -8.12 -14.80
CA ASP A 115 3.31 -9.44 -15.03
C ASP A 115 3.98 -10.46 -14.11
N ILE A 116 3.21 -11.00 -13.18
CA ILE A 116 3.68 -12.06 -12.28
C ILE A 116 3.58 -13.40 -13.01
N PHE A 117 4.70 -14.10 -13.08
CA PHE A 117 4.81 -15.42 -13.69
C PHE A 117 5.24 -16.47 -12.67
N THR A 118 4.62 -17.64 -12.71
CA THR A 118 5.33 -18.84 -12.26
C THR A 118 6.00 -19.47 -13.48
N VAL A 119 7.30 -19.33 -13.56
CA VAL A 119 8.09 -20.01 -14.59
C VAL A 119 8.19 -21.48 -14.24
N ASP A 120 7.67 -22.31 -15.15
CA ASP A 120 7.91 -23.75 -15.28
C ASP A 120 7.81 -24.62 -14.03
N ASN A 121 6.85 -25.52 -14.03
CA ASN A 121 6.78 -26.84 -13.33
C ASN A 121 7.49 -27.00 -11.97
N ASP A 122 8.12 -25.98 -11.44
CA ASP A 122 8.65 -25.95 -10.10
C ASP A 122 7.54 -25.45 -9.16
N ALA A 123 6.74 -26.39 -8.67
CA ALA A 123 5.59 -26.18 -7.80
C ALA A 123 5.91 -25.41 -6.50
N TYR A 124 7.11 -24.84 -6.36
CA TYR A 124 7.64 -24.21 -5.16
C TYR A 124 8.20 -22.81 -5.35
N ARG A 125 8.22 -22.25 -6.54
CA ARG A 125 8.62 -20.85 -6.78
C ARG A 125 7.46 -20.03 -7.28
N GLY A 126 6.71 -19.48 -6.34
CA GLY A 126 5.86 -18.33 -6.61
C GLY A 126 6.70 -17.11 -6.99
N ASP A 127 6.16 -16.26 -7.81
CA ASP A 127 6.75 -14.96 -8.10
C ASP A 127 6.38 -13.95 -7.01
N ARG A 128 7.21 -12.92 -6.84
CA ARG A 128 6.99 -11.88 -5.84
C ARG A 128 7.22 -10.50 -6.41
N VAL A 129 6.40 -9.59 -5.98
CA VAL A 129 6.61 -8.15 -6.14
C VAL A 129 7.05 -7.57 -4.80
N HIS A 130 8.11 -6.79 -4.83
CA HIS A 130 8.59 -6.05 -3.66
C HIS A 130 8.91 -4.63 -4.10
N GLU A 131 7.96 -3.73 -3.91
CA GLU A 131 8.08 -2.34 -4.30
C GLU A 131 8.34 -1.46 -3.08
N GLU A 132 9.42 -0.67 -3.14
CA GLU A 132 9.81 0.28 -2.09
C GLU A 132 9.65 1.72 -2.61
N PHE A 133 8.78 2.48 -1.97
CA PHE A 133 8.49 3.86 -2.32
C PHE A 133 9.34 4.84 -1.52
N GLY A 134 9.83 5.89 -2.19
CA GLY A 134 10.61 6.94 -1.54
C GLY A 134 12.02 6.54 -1.15
N LYS A 135 12.54 5.44 -1.67
CA LYS A 135 13.91 4.99 -1.48
C LYS A 135 14.77 5.43 -2.66
N GLY A 136 15.83 6.18 -2.36
CA GLY A 136 16.78 6.69 -3.36
C GLY A 136 16.57 8.17 -3.70
N ASP A 137 17.52 8.69 -4.50
CA ASP A 137 17.53 10.09 -4.90
C ASP A 137 16.44 10.34 -5.96
N GLY A 138 15.50 11.23 -5.63
CA GLY A 138 14.43 11.65 -6.54
C GLY A 138 13.21 10.75 -6.59
N CYS A 139 13.16 9.66 -5.81
CA CYS A 139 11.96 8.83 -5.72
C CYS A 139 10.95 9.45 -4.76
N GLU A 140 9.76 9.72 -5.24
CA GLU A 140 8.65 10.19 -4.40
C GLU A 140 7.99 9.02 -3.68
N SER A 141 7.59 9.26 -2.42
CA SER A 141 6.76 8.33 -1.68
C SER A 141 5.34 8.31 -2.27
N LEU A 142 4.69 7.16 -2.26
CA LEU A 142 3.26 7.10 -2.50
C LEU A 142 2.50 7.63 -1.29
N ILE A 143 1.85 8.78 -1.44
CA ILE A 143 1.25 9.54 -0.33
C ILE A 143 -0.27 9.56 -0.46
N LEU A 144 -0.98 9.27 0.66
CA LEU A 144 -2.42 9.47 0.82
C LEU A 144 -2.64 10.60 1.84
N ARG A 145 -3.30 11.68 1.41
CA ARG A 145 -3.47 12.92 2.20
C ARG A 145 -4.87 13.07 2.79
N THR A 146 -5.82 12.31 2.29
CA THR A 146 -7.22 12.40 2.73
C THR A 146 -7.78 11.01 3.03
N ALA A 147 -8.85 10.96 3.81
CA ALA A 147 -9.55 9.69 4.08
C ALA A 147 -10.26 9.09 2.86
N ALA A 148 -10.40 9.86 1.78
CA ALA A 148 -10.97 9.40 0.52
C ALA A 148 -9.93 8.79 -0.40
N GLU A 149 -8.66 9.22 -0.28
CA GLU A 149 -7.59 8.66 -1.10
C GLU A 149 -7.26 7.24 -0.70
N THR A 150 -7.08 6.39 -1.69
CA THR A 150 -6.71 4.98 -1.50
C THR A 150 -5.56 4.58 -2.42
N MET A 151 -4.72 3.68 -1.92
CA MET A 151 -3.85 2.85 -2.73
C MET A 151 -4.53 1.48 -2.88
N GLY A 152 -4.53 0.92 -4.07
CA GLY A 152 -5.10 -0.39 -4.34
C GLY A 152 -4.13 -1.34 -5.03
N ILE A 153 -4.19 -2.61 -4.65
CA ILE A 153 -3.60 -3.72 -5.40
C ILE A 153 -4.69 -4.29 -6.29
N VAL A 154 -4.40 -4.34 -7.58
CA VAL A 154 -5.33 -4.79 -8.63
C VAL A 154 -4.71 -5.98 -9.36
N LEU A 155 -5.50 -7.03 -9.54
CA LEU A 155 -5.15 -8.18 -10.36
C LEU A 155 -5.81 -8.07 -11.74
N GLY A 156 -5.07 -8.35 -12.80
CA GLY A 156 -5.58 -8.28 -14.17
C GLY A 156 -6.53 -9.42 -14.48
N ALA A 157 -6.07 -10.65 -14.49
CA ALA A 157 -6.87 -11.82 -14.82
C ALA A 157 -6.48 -13.01 -13.95
N GLY A 158 -7.43 -13.91 -13.75
CA GLY A 158 -7.20 -15.12 -12.96
C GLY A 158 -7.56 -14.95 -11.48
N SER A 159 -7.65 -16.08 -10.80
CA SER A 159 -7.89 -16.18 -9.36
C SER A 159 -6.68 -16.90 -8.78
N ASN A 160 -5.79 -16.16 -8.17
CA ASN A 160 -4.59 -16.70 -7.53
C ASN A 160 -4.57 -16.35 -6.05
N PRO A 161 -4.15 -17.25 -5.17
CA PRO A 161 -3.94 -16.91 -3.78
C PRO A 161 -2.83 -15.84 -3.69
N LEU A 162 -3.09 -14.81 -2.91
CA LEU A 162 -2.14 -13.75 -2.62
C LEU A 162 -1.75 -13.79 -1.15
N ASN A 163 -0.47 -13.65 -0.90
CA ASN A 163 0.08 -13.35 0.41
C ASN A 163 0.86 -12.04 0.33
N GLY A 164 0.97 -11.34 1.43
CA GLY A 164 1.79 -10.15 1.41
C GLY A 164 1.60 -9.23 2.60
N TYR A 165 2.21 -8.07 2.48
CA TYR A 165 2.06 -7.01 3.47
C TYR A 165 2.22 -5.63 2.82
N ILE A 166 1.70 -4.64 3.53
CA ILE A 166 1.92 -3.23 3.23
C ILE A 166 2.52 -2.58 4.47
N GLU A 167 3.58 -1.79 4.26
CA GLU A 167 4.16 -0.92 5.29
C GLU A 167 3.94 0.54 4.97
N TRP A 168 3.64 1.33 6.00
CA TRP A 168 3.46 2.76 5.86
C TRP A 168 3.83 3.51 7.14
N THR A 169 4.05 4.81 7.02
CA THR A 169 4.15 5.74 8.15
C THR A 169 2.94 6.65 8.20
N GLU A 170 2.62 7.12 9.40
CA GLU A 170 1.56 8.10 9.63
C GLU A 170 2.14 9.35 10.30
N GLU A 171 1.81 10.51 9.76
CA GLU A 171 2.13 11.80 10.35
C GLU A 171 0.88 12.68 10.40
N PRO A 172 0.69 13.53 11.44
CA PRO A 172 -0.38 14.51 11.43
C PRO A 172 -0.29 15.41 10.19
N ALA A 173 -1.41 15.62 9.51
CA ALA A 173 -1.46 16.62 8.46
C ALA A 173 -1.23 17.99 9.09
N VAL A 174 -0.16 18.67 8.68
CA VAL A 174 0.05 20.07 9.06
C VAL A 174 -1.07 20.88 8.39
N ALA A 175 -1.84 21.61 9.17
CA ALA A 175 -2.78 22.58 8.60
C ALA A 175 -1.96 23.53 7.72
N ASP A 176 -2.38 23.64 6.46
CA ASP A 176 -1.75 24.61 5.53
C ASP A 176 -1.79 25.98 6.21
N PRO A 177 -0.64 26.65 6.45
CA PRO A 177 -0.68 27.96 7.03
C PRO A 177 -1.48 28.84 6.06
N THR A 178 -2.68 29.22 6.48
CA THR A 178 -3.52 30.16 5.72
C THR A 178 -2.63 31.31 5.30
N PRO A 179 -2.49 31.61 4.01
CA PRO A 179 -1.74 32.78 3.60
C PRO A 179 -2.37 33.97 4.28
N ASN A 180 -1.62 34.64 5.16
CA ASN A 180 -2.01 35.91 5.70
C ASN A 180 -2.12 36.86 4.50
N ILE A 181 -3.37 37.10 4.06
CA ILE A 181 -3.70 38.10 3.07
C ILE A 181 -3.66 39.48 3.77
#